data_5f9a0f6856f489f82c15631044cc64c3
#
_entry.id   5f9a0f6856f489f82c15631044cc64c3
#
_cell.length_a   1.000
_cell.length_b   1.000
_cell.length_c   1.000
_cell.angle_alpha   90.00
_cell.angle_beta   90.00
_cell.angle_gamma   90.00
#
_symmetry.space_group_name_H-M   'P 1'
#
loop_
_entity.id
_entity.type
_entity.pdbx_description
1 polymer ?
#
loop_
_entity_poly.entity_id
_entity_poly.type
_entity_poly.pdbx_seq_one_letter_code
_entity_poly.pdbx_strand_id
1 'polypeptide(L)'
;MSERIQEWAWDEEAGGSAALTGAMARRAPLAESAFWLLRVACDPERLGSIWERFRGRAYERVLTFSTMVHLVSDALLHHRGSGRRTVETHQAEERLDASVAAVFGKLGRLPLAVSLAFLEESTAAVSNVLVPASGTEPPASLRAFHPVILDGKTIKRVEKRLKPVRNASGGLIGGKALVGLDGRTGLAVAMEAHPDGDHSEQNLVPGLLERIRRRIPGVRLFIADQGFGNLVQAERFTAEGDHFVVRLHTRCTFTADLTRSARSCRDAEGRMVIETWGTAGGVGNRHRRSLRRIELIRPGEATITLITDLDDPDAYPATDLLAAYRNRHDIERVFQQTTEVFGLTRLIGTRPLAGLFQFSFCLLLYNLVQILRGYVATAADRPVEGVSSEKLFDDVRDQLVAWRVMIPIDQTEAYFATLMDMPGLTRHLTAILAQAWRPTWTKSPPQPHRRVEHKSTRRTHASLQRILEVHQPTTKRTRRKE
;
A
#
# COMPACT_ATOMS: atom_id res chain seq x y z
N MET A 1 -33.05 -7.27 42.01
CA MET A 1 -31.86 -7.36 41.15
C MET A 1 -31.13 -6.05 41.31
N SER A 2 -30.15 -6.00 42.16
CA SER A 2 -29.34 -4.81 42.44
C SER A 2 -27.97 -5.05 41.82
N GLU A 3 -27.70 -4.46 40.65
CA GLU A 3 -26.39 -4.43 40.04
C GLU A 3 -25.50 -3.50 40.84
N ARG A 4 -24.44 -4.05 41.38
CA ARG A 4 -23.39 -3.27 42.04
C ARG A 4 -22.65 -2.48 40.96
N ILE A 5 -22.83 -1.17 40.97
CA ILE A 5 -21.90 -0.22 40.36
C ILE A 5 -20.63 -0.32 41.18
N GLN A 6 -19.57 -0.88 40.59
CA GLN A 6 -18.25 -0.84 41.21
C GLN A 6 -17.79 0.62 41.23
N GLU A 7 -17.74 1.22 42.40
CA GLU A 7 -17.10 2.51 42.62
C GLU A 7 -15.64 2.45 42.21
N TRP A 8 -15.27 3.31 41.29
CA TRP A 8 -13.89 3.53 40.85
C TRP A 8 -13.22 4.42 41.90
N ALA A 9 -12.42 3.85 42.79
CA ALA A 9 -11.54 4.62 43.66
C ALA A 9 -10.35 5.10 42.80
N TRP A 10 -10.18 6.41 42.71
CA TRP A 10 -9.02 7.06 42.13
C TRP A 10 -7.99 7.25 43.26
N ASP A 11 -6.89 6.51 43.26
CA ASP A 11 -5.77 6.76 44.14
C ASP A 11 -4.97 7.96 43.62
N GLU A 12 -4.96 9.04 44.41
CA GLU A 12 -4.41 10.36 44.08
C GLU A 12 -2.87 10.48 44.26
N GLU A 13 -2.08 9.42 44.40
CA GLU A 13 -0.63 9.53 44.53
C GLU A 13 0.10 9.36 43.18
N ALA A 14 1.31 9.89 43.06
CA ALA A 14 2.14 9.98 41.84
C ALA A 14 2.34 8.64 41.07
N GLY A 15 1.82 7.53 41.52
CA GLY A 15 1.68 6.24 40.83
C GLY A 15 0.45 6.13 39.91
N GLY A 16 -0.55 7.02 40.04
CA GLY A 16 -1.84 6.91 39.36
C GLY A 16 -1.78 7.04 37.84
N SER A 17 -0.90 7.87 37.33
CA SER A 17 -0.73 8.13 35.90
C SER A 17 -0.15 6.93 35.13
N ALA A 18 0.90 6.32 35.64
CA ALA A 18 1.49 5.12 35.03
C ALA A 18 0.55 3.91 35.15
N ALA A 19 -0.19 3.81 36.26
CA ALA A 19 -1.20 2.78 36.47
C ALA A 19 -2.38 2.94 35.51
N LEU A 20 -2.83 4.18 35.22
CA LEU A 20 -3.88 4.48 34.25
C LEU A 20 -3.44 4.08 32.83
N THR A 21 -2.23 4.46 32.43
CA THR A 21 -1.68 4.09 31.10
C THR A 21 -1.60 2.59 30.95
N GLY A 22 -1.09 1.86 31.94
CA GLY A 22 -1.05 0.39 31.94
C GLY A 22 -2.44 -0.26 31.96
N ALA A 23 -3.42 0.34 32.64
CA ALA A 23 -4.82 -0.15 32.60
C ALA A 23 -5.45 0.08 31.24
N MET A 24 -5.18 1.22 30.60
CA MET A 24 -5.63 1.52 29.24
C MET A 24 -5.01 0.58 28.21
N ALA A 25 -3.72 0.29 28.30
CA ALA A 25 -3.01 -0.66 27.44
C ALA A 25 -3.70 -2.02 27.46
N ARG A 26 -4.01 -2.55 28.65
CA ARG A 26 -4.75 -3.82 28.77
C ARG A 26 -6.16 -3.79 28.19
N ARG A 27 -6.83 -2.65 28.18
CA ARG A 27 -8.20 -2.49 27.64
C ARG A 27 -8.26 -2.10 26.18
N ALA A 28 -7.17 -1.55 25.64
CA ALA A 28 -7.04 -1.11 24.26
C ALA A 28 -5.84 -1.81 23.56
N PRO A 29 -5.82 -3.15 23.49
CA PRO A 29 -4.66 -3.91 22.98
C PRO A 29 -4.35 -3.61 21.50
N LEU A 30 -5.36 -3.23 20.71
CA LEU A 30 -5.13 -2.83 19.31
C LEU A 30 -4.42 -1.49 19.22
N ALA A 31 -4.79 -0.52 20.07
CA ALA A 31 -4.10 0.78 20.11
C ALA A 31 -2.67 0.61 20.57
N GLU A 32 -2.44 -0.14 21.65
CA GLU A 32 -1.11 -0.44 22.16
C GLU A 32 -0.24 -1.09 21.06
N SER A 33 -0.76 -2.12 20.40
CA SER A 33 -0.07 -2.80 19.31
C SER A 33 0.23 -1.85 18.14
N ALA A 34 -0.72 -1.00 17.77
CA ALA A 34 -0.55 -0.03 16.68
C ALA A 34 0.53 1.02 17.03
N PHE A 35 0.57 1.51 18.27
CA PHE A 35 1.61 2.42 18.72
C PHE A 35 2.99 1.79 18.66
N TRP A 36 3.16 0.55 19.13
CA TRP A 36 4.43 -0.16 19.04
C TRP A 36 4.89 -0.33 17.60
N LEU A 37 4.00 -0.76 16.70
CA LEU A 37 4.31 -0.91 15.28
C LEU A 37 4.64 0.43 14.62
N LEU A 38 3.87 1.50 14.91
CA LEU A 38 4.15 2.84 14.41
C LEU A 38 5.50 3.36 14.91
N ARG A 39 5.84 3.13 16.18
CA ARG A 39 7.12 3.52 16.74
C ARG A 39 8.30 2.85 16.02
N VAL A 40 8.17 1.54 15.73
CA VAL A 40 9.18 0.82 14.94
C VAL A 40 9.23 1.34 13.51
N ALA A 41 8.08 1.51 12.86
CA ALA A 41 8.00 1.98 11.47
C ALA A 41 8.53 3.40 11.28
N CYS A 42 8.20 4.30 12.23
CA CYS A 42 8.48 5.73 12.19
C CYS A 42 9.56 6.13 13.21
N ASP A 43 10.51 5.24 13.47
CA ASP A 43 11.65 5.53 14.36
C ASP A 43 12.39 6.80 13.91
N PRO A 44 12.68 7.76 14.84
CA PRO A 44 13.28 9.04 14.47
C PRO A 44 14.64 8.95 13.78
N GLU A 45 15.49 8.02 14.20
CA GLU A 45 16.82 7.84 13.59
C GLU A 45 16.69 7.33 12.16
N ARG A 46 15.77 6.38 11.93
CA ARG A 46 15.44 5.89 10.58
C ARG A 46 14.87 7.00 9.71
N LEU A 47 13.92 7.79 10.22
CA LEU A 47 13.36 8.92 9.47
C LEU A 47 14.43 9.96 9.14
N GLY A 48 15.33 10.25 10.06
CA GLY A 48 16.49 11.12 9.83
C GLY A 48 17.41 10.55 8.75
N SER A 49 17.73 9.25 8.82
CA SER A 49 18.54 8.56 7.81
C SER A 49 17.89 8.58 6.42
N ILE A 50 16.60 8.32 6.33
CA ILE A 50 15.84 8.42 5.07
C ILE A 50 15.93 9.84 4.52
N TRP A 51 15.71 10.83 5.35
CA TRP A 51 15.80 12.24 4.96
C TRP A 51 17.17 12.57 4.39
N GLU A 52 18.24 12.35 5.12
CA GLU A 52 19.60 12.71 4.69
C GLU A 52 20.02 12.02 3.38
N ARG A 53 19.63 10.78 3.16
CA ARG A 53 19.97 10.05 1.93
C ARG A 53 19.14 10.46 0.71
N PHE A 54 17.89 10.88 0.90
CA PHE A 54 16.94 11.05 -0.19
C PHE A 54 16.39 12.47 -0.35
N ARG A 55 16.74 13.42 0.53
CA ARG A 55 16.28 14.81 0.46
C ARG A 55 16.78 15.60 -0.75
N GLY A 56 17.86 15.18 -1.38
CA GLY A 56 18.53 15.92 -2.44
C GLY A 56 18.97 17.33 -1.96
N ARG A 57 18.45 18.37 -2.58
CA ARG A 57 18.70 19.78 -2.20
C ARG A 57 17.71 20.35 -1.18
N ALA A 58 16.72 19.57 -0.76
CA ALA A 58 15.78 20.02 0.26
C ALA A 58 16.46 20.16 1.62
N TYR A 59 15.98 21.08 2.44
CA TYR A 59 16.53 21.34 3.77
C TYR A 59 15.41 21.34 4.83
N GLU A 60 15.82 21.18 6.08
CA GLU A 60 14.98 21.23 7.26
C GLU A 60 15.36 22.42 8.16
N ARG A 61 14.37 22.90 8.89
CA ARG A 61 14.50 23.84 10.00
C ARG A 61 13.53 23.39 11.11
N VAL A 62 12.50 24.18 11.40
CA VAL A 62 11.45 23.84 12.38
C VAL A 62 10.64 22.61 11.93
N LEU A 63 10.29 22.52 10.66
CA LEU A 63 9.53 21.39 10.10
C LEU A 63 10.48 20.32 9.58
N THR A 64 10.81 19.34 10.43
CA THR A 64 11.59 18.16 10.05
C THR A 64 10.75 17.13 9.33
N PHE A 65 11.38 16.15 8.70
CA PHE A 65 10.66 15.02 8.08
C PHE A 65 9.89 14.21 9.14
N SER A 66 10.50 13.98 10.28
CA SER A 66 9.85 13.31 11.41
C SER A 66 8.58 14.07 11.85
N THR A 67 8.66 15.40 12.00
CA THR A 67 7.48 16.24 12.30
C THR A 67 6.39 16.06 11.23
N MET A 68 6.76 16.03 9.95
CA MET A 68 5.78 15.84 8.86
C MET A 68 5.12 14.46 8.89
N VAL A 69 5.88 13.41 9.22
CA VAL A 69 5.36 12.04 9.42
C VAL A 69 4.35 12.03 10.57
N HIS A 70 4.67 12.60 11.72
CA HIS A 70 3.78 12.66 12.88
C HIS A 70 2.50 13.44 12.57
N LEU A 71 2.59 14.60 11.91
CA LEU A 71 1.40 15.39 11.54
C LEU A 71 0.48 14.65 10.56
N VAL A 72 1.04 13.90 9.61
CA VAL A 72 0.23 13.08 8.70
C VAL A 72 -0.38 11.89 9.42
N SER A 73 0.36 11.23 10.31
CA SER A 73 -0.16 10.17 11.18
C SER A 73 -1.36 10.65 11.99
N ASP A 74 -1.20 11.74 12.71
CA ASP A 74 -2.27 12.32 13.53
C ASP A 74 -3.48 12.76 12.70
N ALA A 75 -3.24 13.36 11.53
CA ALA A 75 -4.33 13.74 10.64
C ALA A 75 -5.19 12.53 10.24
N LEU A 76 -4.55 11.41 9.90
CA LEU A 76 -5.24 10.19 9.46
C LEU A 76 -5.90 9.44 10.61
N LEU A 77 -5.19 9.25 11.72
CA LEU A 77 -5.63 8.39 12.82
C LEU A 77 -6.57 9.12 13.79
N HIS A 78 -6.33 10.42 14.06
CA HIS A 78 -7.06 11.14 15.10
C HIS A 78 -7.98 12.26 14.60
N HIS A 79 -7.72 12.81 13.39
CA HIS A 79 -8.47 13.96 12.86
C HIS A 79 -9.23 13.69 11.56
N ARG A 80 -9.50 12.41 11.25
CA ARG A 80 -10.28 11.98 10.07
C ARG A 80 -9.78 12.60 8.75
N GLY A 81 -8.47 12.73 8.60
CA GLY A 81 -7.81 13.30 7.42
C GLY A 81 -7.79 14.83 7.39
N SER A 82 -8.15 15.53 8.47
CA SER A 82 -8.12 16.99 8.52
C SER A 82 -6.75 17.52 8.93
N GLY A 83 -5.85 17.74 7.95
CA GLY A 83 -4.52 18.30 8.24
C GLY A 83 -4.55 19.70 8.86
N ARG A 84 -5.55 20.53 8.52
CA ARG A 84 -5.70 21.83 9.15
C ARG A 84 -6.00 21.71 10.65
N ARG A 85 -6.99 20.90 11.02
CA ARG A 85 -7.33 20.66 12.43
C ARG A 85 -6.14 20.08 13.20
N THR A 86 -5.38 19.17 12.58
CA THR A 86 -4.17 18.61 13.18
C THR A 86 -3.17 19.70 13.54
N VAL A 87 -2.84 20.58 12.58
CA VAL A 87 -1.90 21.68 12.80
C VAL A 87 -2.41 22.63 13.90
N GLU A 88 -3.67 23.03 13.86
CA GLU A 88 -4.29 23.91 14.86
C GLU A 88 -4.28 23.29 16.26
N THR A 89 -4.51 21.95 16.35
CA THR A 89 -4.42 21.23 17.64
C THR A 89 -2.98 21.24 18.19
N HIS A 90 -1.99 20.88 17.35
CA HIS A 90 -0.58 20.88 17.77
C HIS A 90 -0.08 22.29 18.15
N GLN A 91 -0.58 23.35 17.50
CA GLN A 91 -0.29 24.72 17.89
C GLN A 91 -0.90 25.08 19.25
N ALA A 92 -2.16 24.70 19.49
CA ALA A 92 -2.84 24.94 20.76
C ALA A 92 -2.17 24.17 21.94
N GLU A 93 -1.58 23.01 21.65
CA GLU A 93 -0.81 22.19 22.60
C GLU A 93 0.68 22.64 22.72
N GLU A 94 1.05 23.77 22.09
CA GLU A 94 2.44 24.32 22.06
C GLU A 94 3.51 23.34 21.52
N ARG A 95 3.08 22.35 20.73
CA ARG A 95 3.94 21.29 20.16
C ARG A 95 4.45 21.63 18.75
N LEU A 96 3.92 22.67 18.14
CA LEU A 96 4.27 23.07 16.78
C LEU A 96 4.35 24.60 16.65
N ASP A 97 5.57 25.10 16.43
CA ASP A 97 5.82 26.50 16.07
C ASP A 97 5.93 26.64 14.54
N ALA A 98 4.84 26.44 13.84
CA ALA A 98 4.78 26.64 12.41
C ALA A 98 3.34 26.92 11.94
N SER A 99 3.15 27.82 11.00
CA SER A 99 1.84 28.12 10.46
C SER A 99 1.27 26.97 9.59
N VAL A 100 -0.05 26.88 9.51
CA VAL A 100 -0.77 25.96 8.61
C VAL A 100 -0.23 26.04 7.17
N ALA A 101 0.04 27.26 6.68
CA ALA A 101 0.58 27.48 5.34
C ALA A 101 2.01 26.93 5.20
N ALA A 102 2.85 27.04 6.22
CA ALA A 102 4.20 26.51 6.23
C ALA A 102 4.19 24.96 6.15
N VAL A 103 3.34 24.31 6.95
CA VAL A 103 3.18 22.84 6.96
C VAL A 103 2.73 22.34 5.58
N PHE A 104 1.66 22.89 5.01
CA PHE A 104 1.20 22.50 3.68
C PHE A 104 2.20 22.85 2.58
N GLY A 105 2.94 23.95 2.73
CA GLY A 105 4.04 24.32 1.85
C GLY A 105 5.18 23.32 1.87
N LYS A 106 5.60 22.85 3.07
CA LYS A 106 6.62 21.81 3.23
C LYS A 106 6.13 20.48 2.65
N LEU A 107 4.93 20.03 3.02
CA LEU A 107 4.34 18.79 2.52
C LEU A 107 4.27 18.77 0.98
N GLY A 108 3.88 19.88 0.37
CA GLY A 108 3.79 20.01 -1.10
C GLY A 108 5.13 20.07 -1.83
N ARG A 109 6.25 20.17 -1.11
CA ARG A 109 7.63 20.17 -1.64
C ARG A 109 8.48 19.00 -1.13
N LEU A 110 7.86 18.07 -0.41
CA LEU A 110 8.57 16.87 0.06
C LEU A 110 9.13 16.10 -1.14
N PRO A 111 10.44 15.79 -1.18
CA PRO A 111 11.01 15.06 -2.30
C PRO A 111 10.35 13.70 -2.49
N LEU A 112 10.03 13.35 -3.73
CA LEU A 112 9.38 12.06 -4.03
C LEU A 112 10.22 10.87 -3.54
N ALA A 113 11.55 10.93 -3.73
CA ALA A 113 12.46 9.89 -3.29
C ALA A 113 12.36 9.61 -1.77
N VAL A 114 12.09 10.63 -0.94
CA VAL A 114 11.84 10.47 0.50
C VAL A 114 10.56 9.68 0.74
N SER A 115 9.48 9.96 -0.01
CA SER A 115 8.20 9.25 0.11
C SER A 115 8.32 7.77 -0.27
N LEU A 116 9.10 7.47 -1.32
CA LEU A 116 9.35 6.10 -1.79
C LEU A 116 10.17 5.31 -0.76
N ALA A 117 11.29 5.90 -0.30
CA ALA A 117 12.15 5.29 0.72
C ALA A 117 11.44 5.12 2.06
N PHE A 118 10.56 6.04 2.45
CA PHE A 118 9.76 5.94 3.65
C PHE A 118 8.91 4.66 3.66
N LEU A 119 8.17 4.38 2.58
CA LEU A 119 7.40 3.14 2.50
C LEU A 119 8.30 1.91 2.61
N GLU A 120 9.38 1.86 1.81
CA GLU A 120 10.27 0.72 1.73
C GLU A 120 10.92 0.40 3.08
N GLU A 121 11.54 1.40 3.72
CA GLU A 121 12.34 1.19 4.93
C GLU A 121 11.47 1.01 6.17
N SER A 122 10.36 1.76 6.27
CA SER A 122 9.40 1.56 7.35
C SER A 122 8.71 0.20 7.29
N THR A 123 8.34 -0.26 6.07
CA THR A 123 7.79 -1.62 5.89
C THR A 123 8.82 -2.68 6.25
N ALA A 124 10.08 -2.51 5.84
CA ALA A 124 11.14 -3.45 6.19
C ALA A 124 11.33 -3.59 7.70
N ALA A 125 11.28 -2.48 8.41
CA ALA A 125 11.46 -2.49 9.85
C ALA A 125 10.39 -3.31 10.56
N VAL A 126 9.13 -3.22 10.13
CA VAL A 126 8.02 -3.95 10.75
C VAL A 126 7.81 -5.36 10.19
N SER A 127 8.36 -5.69 9.03
CA SER A 127 8.20 -7.03 8.44
C SER A 127 8.81 -8.14 9.30
N ASN A 128 9.79 -7.82 10.14
CA ASN A 128 10.43 -8.77 11.04
C ASN A 128 9.52 -9.25 12.20
N VAL A 129 8.43 -8.54 12.48
CA VAL A 129 7.42 -8.96 13.49
C VAL A 129 6.20 -9.61 12.85
N LEU A 130 6.21 -9.82 11.53
CA LEU A 130 5.11 -10.47 10.81
C LEU A 130 5.01 -11.95 11.23
N VAL A 131 3.79 -12.38 11.56
CA VAL A 131 3.53 -13.80 11.83
C VAL A 131 3.56 -14.60 10.52
N PRO A 132 4.30 -15.71 10.44
CA PRO A 132 4.43 -16.49 9.20
C PRO A 132 3.10 -16.93 8.55
N ALA A 133 2.05 -17.13 9.35
CA ALA A 133 0.71 -17.51 8.88
C ALA A 133 -0.06 -16.35 8.19
N SER A 134 0.54 -15.16 8.04
CA SER A 134 -0.15 -13.97 7.52
C SER A 134 -0.25 -13.93 5.99
N GLY A 135 0.37 -14.85 5.26
CA GLY A 135 0.43 -14.85 3.81
C GLY A 135 -0.24 -16.06 3.16
N THR A 136 -0.58 -15.95 1.89
CA THR A 136 -1.08 -17.06 1.08
C THR A 136 0.11 -17.88 0.56
N GLU A 137 0.17 -19.17 0.92
CA GLU A 137 1.21 -20.03 0.41
C GLU A 137 1.01 -20.24 -1.11
N PRO A 138 2.05 -20.02 -1.94
CA PRO A 138 1.94 -20.24 -3.36
C PRO A 138 1.75 -21.75 -3.66
N PRO A 139 1.14 -22.10 -4.81
CA PRO A 139 1.06 -23.48 -5.27
C PRO A 139 2.42 -24.18 -5.20
N ALA A 140 2.42 -25.48 -4.96
CA ALA A 140 3.65 -26.26 -4.72
C ALA A 140 4.69 -26.10 -5.83
N SER A 141 4.25 -26.06 -7.10
CA SER A 141 5.13 -25.86 -8.26
C SER A 141 5.79 -24.46 -8.32
N LEU A 142 5.23 -23.48 -7.60
CA LEU A 142 5.68 -22.09 -7.61
C LEU A 142 6.42 -21.69 -6.32
N ARG A 143 6.63 -22.61 -5.38
CA ARG A 143 7.30 -22.31 -4.09
C ARG A 143 8.74 -21.81 -4.23
N ALA A 144 9.41 -22.17 -5.32
CA ALA A 144 10.76 -21.70 -5.62
C ALA A 144 10.80 -20.19 -5.94
N PHE A 145 9.68 -19.63 -6.36
CA PHE A 145 9.56 -18.22 -6.72
C PHE A 145 9.01 -17.40 -5.57
N HIS A 146 9.35 -16.11 -5.57
CA HIS A 146 8.72 -15.11 -4.72
C HIS A 146 7.65 -14.35 -5.54
N PRO A 147 6.36 -14.62 -5.33
CA PRO A 147 5.29 -13.93 -6.07
C PRO A 147 5.29 -12.43 -5.72
N VAL A 148 5.24 -11.56 -6.73
CA VAL A 148 5.10 -10.11 -6.55
C VAL A 148 4.01 -9.60 -7.47
N ILE A 149 2.98 -9.01 -6.87
CA ILE A 149 1.83 -8.47 -7.61
C ILE A 149 2.07 -6.99 -7.87
N LEU A 150 1.90 -6.58 -9.13
CA LEU A 150 2.08 -5.20 -9.56
C LEU A 150 0.76 -4.60 -10.03
N ASP A 151 0.43 -3.40 -9.55
CA ASP A 151 -0.71 -2.65 -10.09
C ASP A 151 -0.53 -1.14 -9.88
N GLY A 152 -1.23 -0.35 -10.71
CA GLY A 152 -1.17 1.10 -10.74
C GLY A 152 -2.31 1.78 -10.01
N LYS A 153 -2.00 2.89 -9.34
CA LYS A 153 -2.98 3.75 -8.67
C LYS A 153 -2.85 5.19 -9.13
N THR A 154 -3.92 5.74 -9.67
CA THR A 154 -4.03 7.18 -9.91
C THR A 154 -4.64 7.85 -8.68
N ILE A 155 -3.97 8.89 -8.15
CA ILE A 155 -4.49 9.69 -7.04
C ILE A 155 -5.58 10.60 -7.57
N LYS A 156 -6.83 10.30 -7.22
CA LYS A 156 -8.03 11.04 -7.67
C LYS A 156 -8.54 11.93 -6.55
N ARG A 157 -9.54 12.77 -6.87
CA ARG A 157 -10.28 13.62 -5.92
C ARG A 157 -9.43 14.71 -5.28
N VAL A 158 -8.48 15.27 -6.04
CA VAL A 158 -7.77 16.48 -5.60
C VAL A 158 -8.74 17.67 -5.58
N GLU A 159 -8.82 18.33 -4.44
CA GLU A 159 -9.68 19.50 -4.29
C GLU A 159 -9.10 20.73 -5.02
N LYS A 160 -9.98 21.53 -5.62
CA LYS A 160 -9.62 22.73 -6.40
C LYS A 160 -9.31 23.95 -5.52
N ARG A 161 -8.54 23.76 -4.43
CA ARG A 161 -8.24 24.84 -3.48
C ARG A 161 -7.21 25.85 -4.01
N LEU A 162 -6.29 25.40 -4.86
CA LEU A 162 -5.26 26.27 -5.42
C LEU A 162 -5.83 27.21 -6.47
N LYS A 163 -5.44 28.50 -6.44
CA LYS A 163 -5.92 29.52 -7.35
C LYS A 163 -5.88 29.11 -8.84
N PRO A 164 -4.79 28.52 -9.38
CA PRO A 164 -4.72 28.12 -10.79
C PRO A 164 -5.73 27.05 -11.22
N VAL A 165 -6.27 26.27 -10.28
CA VAL A 165 -7.15 25.13 -10.62
C VAL A 165 -8.62 25.34 -10.23
N ARG A 166 -8.97 26.50 -9.65
CA ARG A 166 -10.34 26.77 -9.20
C ARG A 166 -11.36 26.66 -10.33
N ASN A 167 -10.99 27.07 -11.51
CA ASN A 167 -11.85 27.09 -12.71
C ASN A 167 -11.58 25.91 -13.66
N ALA A 168 -10.73 24.93 -13.28
CA ALA A 168 -10.49 23.78 -14.11
C ALA A 168 -11.77 22.95 -14.29
N SER A 169 -12.09 22.56 -15.51
CA SER A 169 -13.22 21.70 -15.83
C SER A 169 -12.92 20.26 -15.40
N GLY A 170 -13.94 19.50 -14.98
CA GLY A 170 -13.80 18.08 -14.61
C GLY A 170 -13.12 17.85 -13.25
N GLY A 171 -12.68 16.61 -13.03
CA GLY A 171 -11.92 16.21 -11.84
C GLY A 171 -10.43 16.47 -11.99
N LEU A 172 -9.71 16.61 -10.86
CA LEU A 172 -8.25 16.71 -10.86
C LEU A 172 -7.64 15.39 -10.40
N ILE A 173 -6.50 15.02 -11.00
CA ILE A 173 -5.66 13.88 -10.61
C ILE A 173 -4.32 14.42 -10.11
N GLY A 174 -3.91 13.93 -8.93
CA GLY A 174 -2.79 14.47 -8.16
C GLY A 174 -1.50 13.67 -8.24
N GLY A 175 -1.42 12.74 -9.16
CA GLY A 175 -0.23 11.89 -9.35
C GLY A 175 -0.61 10.45 -9.66
N LYS A 176 0.39 9.67 -10.01
CA LYS A 176 0.28 8.25 -10.32
C LYS A 176 1.35 7.46 -9.58
N ALA A 177 1.00 6.30 -9.07
CA ALA A 177 1.91 5.38 -8.42
C ALA A 177 1.73 3.97 -9.00
N LEU A 178 2.80 3.21 -9.00
CA LEU A 178 2.84 1.78 -9.26
C LEU A 178 3.36 1.10 -7.99
N VAL A 179 2.65 0.09 -7.48
CA VAL A 179 2.94 -0.56 -6.19
C VAL A 179 3.29 -2.02 -6.43
N GLY A 180 4.29 -2.51 -5.69
CA GLY A 180 4.62 -3.91 -5.57
C GLY A 180 4.11 -4.48 -4.24
N LEU A 181 3.23 -5.48 -4.33
CA LEU A 181 2.72 -6.24 -3.20
C LEU A 181 3.46 -7.58 -3.13
N ASP A 182 4.07 -7.87 -2.00
CA ASP A 182 4.63 -9.18 -1.74
C ASP A 182 3.50 -10.22 -1.59
N GLY A 183 3.45 -11.19 -2.50
CA GLY A 183 2.40 -12.20 -2.51
C GLY A 183 2.47 -13.21 -1.38
N ARG A 184 3.61 -13.31 -0.66
CA ARG A 184 3.74 -14.21 0.50
C ARG A 184 3.27 -13.55 1.79
N THR A 185 3.56 -12.28 1.97
CA THR A 185 3.25 -11.55 3.20
C THR A 185 1.99 -10.69 3.09
N GLY A 186 1.56 -10.37 1.87
CA GLY A 186 0.48 -9.44 1.61
C GLY A 186 0.85 -7.97 1.89
N LEU A 187 2.14 -7.64 2.10
CA LEU A 187 2.59 -6.29 2.39
C LEU A 187 2.93 -5.52 1.10
N ALA A 188 2.59 -4.24 1.07
CA ALA A 188 3.07 -3.31 0.06
C ALA A 188 4.54 -2.97 0.35
N VAL A 189 5.47 -3.55 -0.42
CA VAL A 189 6.91 -3.52 -0.13
C VAL A 189 7.68 -2.44 -0.86
N ALA A 190 7.15 -1.96 -1.98
CA ALA A 190 7.77 -0.92 -2.78
C ALA A 190 6.72 -0.13 -3.57
N MET A 191 7.06 1.10 -3.90
CA MET A 191 6.27 1.97 -4.75
C MET A 191 7.20 2.75 -5.67
N GLU A 192 6.78 2.96 -6.91
CA GLU A 192 7.36 3.95 -7.81
C GLU A 192 6.26 4.93 -8.20
N ALA A 193 6.56 6.21 -8.38
CA ALA A 193 5.52 7.20 -8.58
C ALA A 193 5.97 8.38 -9.46
N HIS A 194 4.97 9.09 -10.00
CA HIS A 194 5.17 10.33 -10.75
C HIS A 194 4.12 11.37 -10.35
N PRO A 195 4.49 12.66 -10.18
CA PRO A 195 3.56 13.71 -9.79
C PRO A 195 2.52 14.04 -10.88
N ASP A 196 2.81 13.76 -12.14
CA ASP A 196 1.83 13.86 -13.23
C ASP A 196 0.90 12.64 -13.22
N GLY A 197 -0.39 12.88 -12.96
CA GLY A 197 -1.40 11.82 -12.92
C GLY A 197 -1.71 11.17 -14.28
N ASP A 198 -1.32 11.83 -15.40
CA ASP A 198 -1.43 11.28 -16.76
C ASP A 198 -0.18 10.50 -17.20
N HIS A 199 0.83 10.39 -16.32
CA HIS A 199 2.04 9.61 -16.63
C HIS A 199 1.70 8.15 -16.88
N SER A 200 2.39 7.51 -17.84
CA SER A 200 2.17 6.09 -18.15
C SER A 200 2.71 5.20 -17.03
N GLU A 201 1.87 4.29 -16.53
CA GLU A 201 2.28 3.28 -15.53
C GLU A 201 3.44 2.41 -16.01
N GLN A 202 3.48 2.12 -17.31
CA GLN A 202 4.55 1.31 -17.92
C GLN A 202 5.93 1.96 -17.78
N ASN A 203 6.01 3.29 -17.70
CA ASN A 203 7.27 4.00 -17.48
C ASN A 203 7.76 3.93 -16.03
N LEU A 204 6.90 3.56 -15.09
CA LEU A 204 7.25 3.36 -13.68
C LEU A 204 7.81 1.95 -13.41
N VAL A 205 7.59 1.01 -14.33
CA VAL A 205 8.00 -0.40 -14.15
C VAL A 205 9.50 -0.54 -13.88
N PRO A 206 10.42 0.05 -14.65
CA PRO A 206 11.86 -0.16 -14.40
C PRO A 206 12.28 0.24 -12.98
N GLY A 207 11.88 1.42 -12.53
CA GLY A 207 12.20 1.89 -11.17
C GLY A 207 11.59 1.01 -10.09
N LEU A 208 10.34 0.55 -10.26
CA LEU A 208 9.71 -0.36 -9.30
C LEU A 208 10.41 -1.72 -9.25
N LEU A 209 10.75 -2.32 -10.40
CA LEU A 209 11.44 -3.62 -10.42
C LEU A 209 12.80 -3.55 -9.73
N GLU A 210 13.57 -2.48 -9.97
CA GLU A 210 14.85 -2.26 -9.28
C GLU A 210 14.66 -2.21 -7.75
N ARG A 211 13.64 -1.51 -7.25
CA ARG A 211 13.32 -1.45 -5.82
C ARG A 211 12.94 -2.82 -5.26
N ILE A 212 12.07 -3.54 -5.97
CA ILE A 212 11.61 -4.87 -5.56
C ILE A 212 12.79 -5.84 -5.51
N ARG A 213 13.67 -5.84 -6.51
CA ARG A 213 14.85 -6.71 -6.58
C ARG A 213 15.81 -6.50 -5.42
N ARG A 214 15.97 -5.25 -4.97
CA ARG A 214 16.77 -4.95 -3.77
C ARG A 214 16.13 -5.44 -2.47
N ARG A 215 14.80 -5.54 -2.43
CA ARG A 215 14.03 -5.87 -1.21
C ARG A 215 13.73 -7.35 -1.08
N ILE A 216 13.41 -8.00 -2.17
CA ILE A 216 12.98 -9.39 -2.21
C ILE A 216 14.11 -10.20 -2.87
N PRO A 217 14.90 -10.95 -2.09
CA PRO A 217 15.97 -11.79 -2.62
C PRO A 217 15.41 -13.02 -3.36
N GLY A 218 16.27 -13.65 -4.17
CA GLY A 218 15.92 -14.86 -4.92
C GLY A 218 15.19 -14.56 -6.23
N VAL A 219 14.58 -15.58 -6.82
CA VAL A 219 13.86 -15.49 -8.09
C VAL A 219 12.42 -15.03 -7.84
N ARG A 220 11.99 -13.99 -8.53
CA ARG A 220 10.65 -13.41 -8.40
C ARG A 220 9.74 -13.88 -9.52
N LEU A 221 8.45 -14.03 -9.21
CA LEU A 221 7.39 -14.24 -10.17
C LEU A 221 6.50 -12.99 -10.20
N PHE A 222 6.68 -12.17 -11.23
CA PHE A 222 5.89 -10.94 -11.38
C PHE A 222 4.50 -11.25 -11.93
N ILE A 223 3.47 -10.77 -11.24
CA ILE A 223 2.06 -10.96 -11.59
C ILE A 223 1.44 -9.58 -11.83
N ALA A 224 0.90 -9.34 -13.02
CA ALA A 224 0.34 -8.05 -13.36
C ALA A 224 -0.84 -8.13 -14.32
N ASP A 225 -1.60 -7.03 -14.44
CA ASP A 225 -2.76 -6.96 -15.32
C ASP A 225 -2.40 -6.75 -16.80
N GLN A 226 -3.42 -6.74 -17.64
CA GLN A 226 -3.35 -6.56 -19.09
C GLN A 226 -2.57 -5.31 -19.51
N GLY A 227 -2.58 -4.23 -18.73
CA GLY A 227 -1.79 -3.04 -19.00
C GLY A 227 -0.29 -3.30 -19.09
N PHE A 228 0.19 -4.35 -18.44
CA PHE A 228 1.60 -4.77 -18.43
C PHE A 228 1.89 -5.96 -19.35
N GLY A 229 0.89 -6.52 -20.03
CA GLY A 229 0.99 -7.71 -20.88
C GLY A 229 1.53 -7.43 -22.28
N ASN A 230 2.50 -6.53 -22.43
CA ASN A 230 3.20 -6.25 -23.67
C ASN A 230 4.65 -6.76 -23.63
N LEU A 231 5.28 -6.90 -24.80
CA LEU A 231 6.58 -7.55 -24.93
C LEU A 231 7.75 -6.79 -24.28
N VAL A 232 7.66 -5.45 -24.22
CA VAL A 232 8.67 -4.62 -23.54
C VAL A 232 8.66 -4.92 -22.04
N GLN A 233 7.48 -5.07 -21.45
CA GLN A 233 7.38 -5.43 -20.03
C GLN A 233 7.78 -6.88 -19.78
N ALA A 234 7.42 -7.80 -20.68
CA ALA A 234 7.86 -9.20 -20.60
C ALA A 234 9.39 -9.32 -20.56
N GLU A 235 10.10 -8.52 -21.38
CA GLU A 235 11.57 -8.46 -21.35
C GLU A 235 12.10 -7.91 -20.01
N ARG A 236 11.50 -6.85 -19.49
CA ARG A 236 11.89 -6.27 -18.20
C ARG A 236 11.66 -7.23 -17.03
N PHE A 237 10.55 -7.96 -17.06
CA PHE A 237 10.22 -8.93 -16.02
C PHE A 237 11.22 -10.09 -15.98
N THR A 238 11.69 -10.57 -17.13
CA THR A 238 12.65 -11.69 -17.20
C THR A 238 14.11 -11.28 -17.05
N ALA A 239 14.42 -10.00 -16.95
CA ALA A 239 15.76 -9.56 -16.59
C ALA A 239 16.16 -10.14 -15.23
N GLU A 240 17.44 -10.44 -15.06
CA GLU A 240 18.02 -11.00 -13.82
C GLU A 240 17.47 -12.40 -13.43
N GLY A 241 16.90 -13.15 -14.37
CA GLY A 241 16.41 -14.52 -14.15
C GLY A 241 15.06 -14.59 -13.44
N ASP A 242 14.32 -13.50 -13.37
CA ASP A 242 12.95 -13.49 -12.88
C ASP A 242 11.96 -14.04 -13.91
N HIS A 243 10.74 -14.35 -13.47
CA HIS A 243 9.67 -14.87 -14.29
C HIS A 243 8.41 -14.01 -14.17
N PHE A 244 7.44 -14.24 -15.07
CA PHE A 244 6.19 -13.50 -15.02
C PHE A 244 4.96 -14.34 -15.39
N VAL A 245 3.80 -13.92 -14.88
CA VAL A 245 2.46 -14.33 -15.31
C VAL A 245 1.62 -13.07 -15.46
N VAL A 246 1.31 -12.69 -16.68
CA VAL A 246 0.55 -11.46 -16.96
C VAL A 246 -0.57 -11.72 -17.97
N ARG A 247 -1.64 -10.93 -17.90
CA ARG A 247 -2.70 -11.01 -18.87
C ARG A 247 -2.26 -10.41 -20.19
N LEU A 248 -2.44 -11.14 -21.30
CA LEU A 248 -2.01 -10.72 -22.63
C LEU A 248 -2.71 -9.40 -23.03
N HIS A 249 -1.92 -8.43 -23.49
CA HIS A 249 -2.47 -7.19 -24.00
C HIS A 249 -3.15 -7.40 -25.35
N THR A 250 -4.35 -6.83 -25.54
CA THR A 250 -5.19 -7.04 -26.76
C THR A 250 -4.51 -6.65 -28.06
N ARG A 251 -3.50 -5.76 -28.02
CA ARG A 251 -2.73 -5.33 -29.21
C ARG A 251 -1.49 -6.20 -29.45
N CYS A 252 -1.21 -7.17 -28.61
CA CYS A 252 -0.09 -8.06 -28.78
C CYS A 252 -0.54 -9.27 -29.60
N THR A 253 0.04 -9.46 -30.79
CA THR A 253 -0.21 -10.63 -31.63
C THR A 253 0.48 -11.85 -31.02
N PHE A 254 -0.17 -13.00 -31.09
CA PHE A 254 0.38 -14.29 -30.69
C PHE A 254 0.17 -15.29 -31.82
N THR A 255 1.26 -15.87 -32.32
CA THR A 255 1.25 -16.90 -33.38
C THR A 255 1.62 -18.22 -32.73
N ALA A 256 0.67 -19.18 -32.74
CA ALA A 256 0.92 -20.50 -32.18
C ALA A 256 1.99 -21.26 -32.98
N ASP A 257 2.81 -22.02 -32.27
CA ASP A 257 3.75 -22.98 -32.85
C ASP A 257 2.99 -24.25 -33.16
N LEU A 258 2.76 -24.50 -34.44
CA LEU A 258 2.01 -25.68 -34.93
C LEU A 258 2.80 -26.98 -34.78
N THR A 259 4.09 -26.91 -34.49
CA THR A 259 4.93 -28.10 -34.24
C THR A 259 4.77 -28.65 -32.82
N ARG A 260 4.22 -27.84 -31.92
CA ARG A 260 3.95 -28.21 -30.53
C ARG A 260 2.46 -28.32 -30.26
N SER A 261 1.97 -29.52 -29.89
CA SER A 261 0.57 -29.76 -29.62
C SER A 261 0.04 -28.92 -28.48
N ALA A 262 -1.13 -28.32 -28.65
CA ALA A 262 -1.83 -27.67 -27.55
C ALA A 262 -2.24 -28.69 -26.47
N ARG A 263 -2.23 -28.28 -25.21
CA ARG A 263 -2.73 -29.08 -24.08
C ARG A 263 -4.05 -28.50 -23.58
N SER A 264 -4.91 -29.33 -23.00
CA SER A 264 -6.11 -28.90 -22.31
C SER A 264 -6.29 -29.64 -20.99
N CYS A 265 -6.75 -28.92 -19.98
CA CYS A 265 -7.10 -29.47 -18.67
C CYS A 265 -8.35 -28.75 -18.12
N ARG A 266 -8.79 -29.13 -16.93
CA ARG A 266 -9.85 -28.43 -16.20
C ARG A 266 -9.29 -27.85 -14.92
N ASP A 267 -9.74 -26.65 -14.57
CA ASP A 267 -9.44 -26.07 -13.26
C ASP A 267 -10.32 -26.68 -12.14
N ALA A 268 -10.14 -26.23 -10.91
CA ALA A 268 -10.87 -26.74 -9.75
C ALA A 268 -12.39 -26.49 -9.83
N GLU A 269 -12.83 -25.51 -10.59
CA GLU A 269 -14.24 -25.22 -10.87
C GLU A 269 -14.78 -25.92 -12.12
N GLY A 270 -13.99 -26.83 -12.72
CA GLY A 270 -14.37 -27.61 -13.90
C GLY A 270 -14.33 -26.84 -15.22
N ARG A 271 -13.82 -25.61 -15.24
CA ARG A 271 -13.69 -24.77 -16.44
C ARG A 271 -12.54 -25.25 -17.30
N MET A 272 -12.68 -25.10 -18.61
CA MET A 272 -11.64 -25.53 -19.56
C MET A 272 -10.47 -24.54 -19.55
N VAL A 273 -9.28 -25.09 -19.47
CA VAL A 273 -8.00 -24.39 -19.59
C VAL A 273 -7.29 -24.94 -20.84
N ILE A 274 -6.87 -24.04 -21.73
CA ILE A 274 -6.15 -24.39 -22.96
C ILE A 274 -4.75 -23.75 -22.89
N GLU A 275 -3.74 -24.54 -23.21
CA GLU A 275 -2.35 -24.12 -23.25
C GLU A 275 -1.82 -24.21 -24.68
N THR A 276 -1.16 -23.17 -25.11
CA THR A 276 -0.50 -23.12 -26.42
C THR A 276 0.86 -22.46 -26.29
N TRP A 277 1.81 -22.95 -27.04
CA TRP A 277 3.15 -22.37 -27.18
C TRP A 277 3.23 -21.62 -28.49
N GLY A 278 4.00 -20.56 -28.53
CA GLY A 278 4.12 -19.79 -29.74
C GLY A 278 4.93 -18.54 -29.58
N THR A 279 4.91 -17.70 -30.57
CA THR A 279 5.66 -16.46 -30.60
C THR A 279 4.73 -15.27 -30.41
N ALA A 280 4.99 -14.47 -29.41
CA ALA A 280 4.34 -13.19 -29.22
C ALA A 280 5.11 -12.09 -29.96
N GLY A 281 4.37 -11.21 -30.65
CA GLY A 281 4.90 -10.11 -31.47
C GLY A 281 4.92 -10.41 -32.97
N GLY A 282 4.57 -9.40 -33.77
CA GLY A 282 4.63 -9.47 -35.23
C GLY A 282 6.05 -9.57 -35.76
N VAL A 283 6.15 -9.88 -37.06
CA VAL A 283 7.43 -9.90 -37.79
C VAL A 283 8.08 -8.52 -37.72
N GLY A 284 9.38 -8.48 -37.40
CA GLY A 284 10.14 -7.23 -37.25
C GLY A 284 10.03 -6.56 -35.87
N ASN A 285 9.22 -7.07 -34.97
CA ASN A 285 9.22 -6.56 -33.58
C ASN A 285 10.49 -7.03 -32.85
N ARG A 286 11.32 -6.08 -32.42
CA ARG A 286 12.60 -6.35 -31.73
C ARG A 286 12.46 -7.09 -30.39
N HIS A 287 11.28 -7.03 -29.77
CA HIS A 287 10.95 -7.71 -28.51
C HIS A 287 10.21 -9.04 -28.72
N ARG A 288 10.12 -9.50 -29.99
CA ARG A 288 9.49 -10.77 -30.34
C ARG A 288 10.15 -11.92 -29.57
N ARG A 289 9.31 -12.79 -28.94
CA ARG A 289 9.83 -13.87 -28.09
C ARG A 289 8.85 -15.05 -28.03
N SER A 290 9.40 -16.24 -27.79
CA SER A 290 8.61 -17.43 -27.50
C SER A 290 8.01 -17.34 -26.09
N LEU A 291 6.73 -17.64 -25.97
CA LEU A 291 5.97 -17.62 -24.72
C LEU A 291 4.96 -18.75 -24.70
N ARG A 292 4.57 -19.18 -23.51
CA ARG A 292 3.44 -20.03 -23.25
C ARG A 292 2.19 -19.17 -23.00
N ARG A 293 1.08 -19.48 -23.69
CA ARG A 293 -0.21 -18.83 -23.54
C ARG A 293 -1.18 -19.80 -22.85
N ILE A 294 -1.88 -19.30 -21.83
CA ILE A 294 -2.85 -20.03 -21.03
C ILE A 294 -4.19 -19.32 -21.15
N GLU A 295 -5.22 -20.03 -21.59
CA GLU A 295 -6.56 -19.49 -21.80
C GLU A 295 -7.56 -20.19 -20.88
N LEU A 296 -8.19 -19.45 -19.97
CA LEU A 296 -9.28 -19.93 -19.13
C LEU A 296 -10.61 -19.56 -19.77
N ILE A 297 -11.32 -20.58 -20.25
CA ILE A 297 -12.64 -20.42 -20.89
C ILE A 297 -13.71 -20.32 -19.80
N ARG A 298 -14.43 -19.22 -19.79
CA ARG A 298 -15.50 -18.96 -18.83
C ARG A 298 -16.82 -18.78 -19.55
N PRO A 299 -17.76 -19.74 -19.49
CA PRO A 299 -19.06 -19.63 -20.15
C PRO A 299 -19.80 -18.34 -19.75
N GLY A 300 -20.23 -17.56 -20.74
CA GLY A 300 -20.94 -16.30 -20.52
C GLY A 300 -20.06 -15.11 -20.09
N GLU A 301 -18.74 -15.29 -19.99
CA GLU A 301 -17.78 -14.23 -19.65
C GLU A 301 -16.62 -14.18 -20.66
N ALA A 302 -15.86 -13.08 -20.62
CA ALA A 302 -14.65 -12.98 -21.44
C ALA A 302 -13.58 -13.97 -20.98
N THR A 303 -12.96 -14.67 -21.93
CA THR A 303 -11.81 -15.54 -21.69
C THR A 303 -10.66 -14.77 -21.03
N ILE A 304 -10.06 -15.36 -20.02
CA ILE A 304 -8.80 -14.83 -19.45
C ILE A 304 -7.66 -15.46 -20.23
N THR A 305 -6.84 -14.63 -20.87
CA THR A 305 -5.65 -15.06 -21.61
C THR A 305 -4.40 -14.56 -20.89
N LEU A 306 -3.60 -15.48 -20.35
CA LEU A 306 -2.33 -15.19 -19.69
C LEU A 306 -1.19 -15.55 -20.64
N ILE A 307 -0.04 -14.87 -20.43
CA ILE A 307 1.25 -15.24 -21.02
C ILE A 307 2.30 -15.36 -19.92
N THR A 308 3.23 -16.27 -20.14
CA THR A 308 4.35 -16.53 -19.21
C THR A 308 5.57 -17.03 -20.00
N ASP A 309 6.73 -16.86 -19.42
CA ASP A 309 8.01 -17.46 -19.88
C ASP A 309 8.27 -18.84 -19.24
N LEU A 310 7.45 -19.28 -18.28
CA LEU A 310 7.51 -20.61 -17.68
C LEU A 310 6.96 -21.65 -18.67
N ASP A 311 7.86 -22.24 -19.46
CA ASP A 311 7.54 -22.99 -20.66
C ASP A 311 7.16 -24.47 -20.40
N ASP A 312 7.65 -25.06 -19.31
CA ASP A 312 7.40 -26.47 -18.95
C ASP A 312 6.05 -26.63 -18.23
N PRO A 313 5.06 -27.29 -18.84
CA PRO A 313 3.73 -27.46 -18.26
C PRO A 313 3.68 -28.52 -17.13
N ASP A 314 4.64 -29.40 -17.07
CA ASP A 314 4.68 -30.45 -16.05
C ASP A 314 5.36 -29.92 -14.79
N ALA A 315 6.39 -29.09 -14.94
CA ALA A 315 7.00 -28.36 -13.83
C ALA A 315 6.11 -27.22 -13.30
N TYR A 316 5.39 -26.54 -14.20
CA TYR A 316 4.56 -25.36 -13.88
C TYR A 316 3.12 -25.54 -14.44
N PRO A 317 2.23 -26.28 -13.78
CA PRO A 317 0.88 -26.51 -14.24
C PRO A 317 0.10 -25.21 -14.48
N ALA A 318 -0.67 -25.14 -15.57
CA ALA A 318 -1.47 -23.97 -15.90
C ALA A 318 -2.46 -23.58 -14.79
N THR A 319 -3.00 -24.57 -14.07
CA THR A 319 -3.89 -24.37 -12.92
C THR A 319 -3.21 -23.61 -11.79
N ASP A 320 -1.93 -23.86 -11.52
CA ASP A 320 -1.15 -23.21 -10.49
C ASP A 320 -0.83 -21.77 -10.89
N LEU A 321 -0.49 -21.54 -12.16
CA LEU A 321 -0.26 -20.19 -12.70
C LEU A 321 -1.56 -19.36 -12.69
N LEU A 322 -2.71 -19.97 -13.00
CA LEU A 322 -4.02 -19.33 -12.88
C LEU A 322 -4.38 -19.03 -11.42
N ALA A 323 -4.06 -19.92 -10.48
CA ALA A 323 -4.27 -19.70 -9.06
C ALA A 323 -3.42 -18.53 -8.55
N ALA A 324 -2.14 -18.48 -8.92
CA ALA A 324 -1.25 -17.36 -8.61
C ALA A 324 -1.77 -16.03 -9.20
N TYR A 325 -2.25 -16.06 -10.45
CA TYR A 325 -2.83 -14.86 -11.10
C TYR A 325 -4.13 -14.39 -10.41
N ARG A 326 -4.96 -15.27 -9.87
CA ARG A 326 -6.17 -14.87 -9.12
C ARG A 326 -5.84 -14.01 -7.91
N ASN A 327 -4.71 -14.24 -7.25
CA ASN A 327 -4.26 -13.43 -6.10
C ASN A 327 -3.95 -11.98 -6.49
N ARG A 328 -3.86 -11.65 -7.79
CA ARG A 328 -3.75 -10.27 -8.27
C ARG A 328 -4.85 -9.34 -7.74
N HIS A 329 -6.06 -9.87 -7.52
CA HIS A 329 -7.13 -9.07 -6.93
C HIS A 329 -6.84 -8.56 -5.52
N ASP A 330 -5.84 -9.10 -4.83
CA ASP A 330 -5.47 -8.64 -3.50
C ASP A 330 -4.93 -7.20 -3.54
N ILE A 331 -4.17 -6.80 -4.57
CA ILE A 331 -3.69 -5.42 -4.69
C ILE A 331 -4.83 -4.42 -4.98
N GLU A 332 -5.89 -4.84 -5.67
CA GLU A 332 -7.09 -4.00 -5.85
C GLU A 332 -7.76 -3.72 -4.49
N ARG A 333 -7.79 -4.71 -3.60
CA ARG A 333 -8.26 -4.55 -2.20
C ARG A 333 -7.36 -3.62 -1.40
N VAL A 334 -6.02 -3.69 -1.57
CA VAL A 334 -5.08 -2.71 -0.97
C VAL A 334 -5.47 -1.30 -1.38
N PHE A 335 -5.71 -1.07 -2.68
CA PHE A 335 -6.07 0.26 -3.17
C PHE A 335 -7.45 0.73 -2.70
N GLN A 336 -8.41 -0.18 -2.58
CA GLN A 336 -9.70 0.13 -1.99
C GLN A 336 -9.53 0.53 -0.52
N GLN A 337 -8.83 -0.27 0.27
CA GLN A 337 -8.60 -0.01 1.69
C GLN A 337 -7.82 1.29 1.93
N THR A 338 -6.73 1.54 1.21
CA THR A 338 -6.00 2.82 1.32
C THR A 338 -6.87 4.02 0.96
N THR A 339 -7.82 3.85 0.04
CA THR A 339 -8.68 4.92 -0.43
C THR A 339 -9.84 5.19 0.54
N GLU A 340 -10.55 4.15 0.97
CA GLU A 340 -11.81 4.25 1.69
C GLU A 340 -11.60 4.17 3.20
N VAL A 341 -10.72 3.28 3.66
CA VAL A 341 -10.49 3.03 5.07
C VAL A 341 -9.42 3.96 5.64
N PHE A 342 -8.25 4.06 4.96
CA PHE A 342 -7.10 4.84 5.45
C PHE A 342 -7.13 6.32 5.03
N GLY A 343 -8.23 6.81 4.47
CA GLY A 343 -8.49 8.23 4.31
C GLY A 343 -7.84 8.91 3.11
N LEU A 344 -7.33 8.16 2.10
CA LEU A 344 -6.79 8.77 0.88
C LEU A 344 -7.84 9.56 0.08
N THR A 345 -9.12 9.38 0.36
CA THR A 345 -10.21 10.20 -0.20
C THR A 345 -10.17 11.65 0.26
N ARG A 346 -9.51 11.92 1.40
CA ARG A 346 -9.33 13.25 1.99
C ARG A 346 -7.86 13.59 1.97
N LEU A 347 -7.40 14.26 0.91
CA LEU A 347 -6.01 14.66 0.80
C LEU A 347 -5.70 15.78 1.79
N ILE A 348 -4.69 15.55 2.66
CA ILE A 348 -4.20 16.52 3.63
C ILE A 348 -3.59 17.71 2.91
N GLY A 349 -2.83 17.47 1.83
CA GLY A 349 -2.24 18.49 0.99
C GLY A 349 -2.87 18.54 -0.40
N THR A 350 -2.76 19.69 -1.07
CA THR A 350 -3.36 19.94 -2.40
C THR A 350 -2.37 19.77 -3.55
N ARG A 351 -1.08 19.59 -3.29
CA ARG A 351 -0.06 19.38 -4.33
C ARG A 351 0.18 17.89 -4.57
N PRO A 352 0.60 17.49 -5.80
CA PRO A 352 0.81 16.08 -6.12
C PRO A 352 1.75 15.34 -5.16
N LEU A 353 2.89 15.95 -4.81
CA LEU A 353 3.87 15.34 -3.89
C LEU A 353 3.28 15.08 -2.50
N ALA A 354 2.42 15.99 -2.00
CA ALA A 354 1.72 15.77 -0.72
C ALA A 354 0.77 14.57 -0.80
N GLY A 355 0.04 14.42 -1.90
CA GLY A 355 -0.86 13.27 -2.12
C GLY A 355 -0.10 11.95 -2.25
N LEU A 356 1.05 11.96 -2.91
CA LEU A 356 1.91 10.78 -3.05
C LEU A 356 2.55 10.38 -1.71
N PHE A 357 2.99 11.34 -0.90
CA PHE A 357 3.47 11.05 0.45
C PHE A 357 2.35 10.49 1.34
N GLN A 358 1.17 11.10 1.31
CA GLN A 358 0.01 10.55 2.04
C GLN A 358 -0.32 9.14 1.58
N PHE A 359 -0.21 8.84 0.28
CA PHE A 359 -0.43 7.49 -0.24
C PHE A 359 0.61 6.49 0.28
N SER A 360 1.90 6.84 0.31
CA SER A 360 2.93 5.99 0.91
C SER A 360 2.65 5.72 2.39
N PHE A 361 2.16 6.72 3.12
CA PHE A 361 1.76 6.55 4.52
C PHE A 361 0.53 5.65 4.67
N CYS A 362 -0.48 5.79 3.80
CA CYS A 362 -1.65 4.90 3.81
C CYS A 362 -1.27 3.44 3.49
N LEU A 363 -0.29 3.20 2.60
CA LEU A 363 0.26 1.87 2.36
C LEU A 363 0.98 1.31 3.58
N LEU A 364 1.73 2.15 4.30
CA LEU A 364 2.34 1.74 5.58
C LEU A 364 1.26 1.36 6.61
N LEU A 365 0.22 2.19 6.80
CA LEU A 365 -0.90 1.85 7.70
C LEU A 365 -1.58 0.54 7.29
N TYR A 366 -1.78 0.32 6.00
CA TYR A 366 -2.26 -0.96 5.49
C TYR A 366 -1.35 -2.11 5.97
N ASN A 367 -0.04 -1.98 5.82
CA ASN A 367 0.92 -2.99 6.24
C ASN A 367 0.83 -3.27 7.75
N LEU A 368 0.74 -2.23 8.59
CA LEU A 368 0.59 -2.40 10.05
C LEU A 368 -0.69 -3.18 10.39
N VAL A 369 -1.80 -2.86 9.73
CA VAL A 369 -3.07 -3.60 9.95
C VAL A 369 -2.97 -5.04 9.45
N GLN A 370 -2.24 -5.33 8.36
CA GLN A 370 -2.00 -6.72 7.94
C GLN A 370 -1.21 -7.50 9.01
N ILE A 371 -0.22 -6.88 9.64
CA ILE A 371 0.53 -7.50 10.75
C ILE A 371 -0.43 -7.81 11.92
N LEU A 372 -1.19 -6.83 12.39
CA LEU A 372 -2.18 -7.02 13.47
C LEU A 372 -3.20 -8.12 13.12
N ARG A 373 -3.65 -8.13 11.88
CA ARG A 373 -4.58 -9.13 11.36
C ARG A 373 -4.01 -10.56 11.45
N GLY A 374 -2.72 -10.73 11.16
CA GLY A 374 -2.01 -11.99 11.34
C GLY A 374 -2.03 -12.45 12.79
N TYR A 375 -1.69 -11.57 13.74
CA TYR A 375 -1.69 -11.90 15.17
C TYR A 375 -3.08 -12.29 15.69
N VAL A 376 -4.11 -11.51 15.39
CA VAL A 376 -5.47 -11.84 15.88
C VAL A 376 -6.05 -13.08 15.22
N ALA A 377 -5.70 -13.36 13.96
CA ALA A 377 -6.12 -14.58 13.27
C ALA A 377 -5.45 -15.82 13.87
N THR A 378 -4.13 -15.76 14.10
CA THR A 378 -3.36 -16.84 14.74
C THR A 378 -3.86 -17.11 16.15
N ALA A 379 -4.09 -16.07 16.96
CA ALA A 379 -4.60 -16.20 18.32
C ALA A 379 -6.00 -16.83 18.37
N ALA A 380 -6.81 -16.65 17.33
CA ALA A 380 -8.16 -17.21 17.23
C ALA A 380 -8.21 -18.56 16.47
N ASP A 381 -7.07 -19.10 16.07
CA ASP A 381 -6.97 -20.32 15.23
C ASP A 381 -7.85 -20.20 13.96
N ARG A 382 -7.70 -19.09 13.24
CA ARG A 382 -8.50 -18.77 12.05
C ARG A 382 -7.62 -18.40 10.85
N PRO A 383 -8.07 -18.69 9.62
CA PRO A 383 -7.37 -18.23 8.44
C PRO A 383 -7.40 -16.70 8.38
N VAL A 384 -6.26 -16.08 8.05
CA VAL A 384 -6.10 -14.62 7.96
C VAL A 384 -7.08 -14.01 6.94
N GLU A 385 -7.37 -14.72 5.85
CA GLU A 385 -8.31 -14.30 4.81
C GLU A 385 -9.73 -14.12 5.33
N GLY A 386 -10.10 -14.81 6.41
CA GLY A 386 -11.40 -14.71 7.07
C GLY A 386 -11.57 -13.46 7.94
N VAL A 387 -10.48 -12.73 8.22
CA VAL A 387 -10.50 -11.51 9.03
C VAL A 387 -10.65 -10.28 8.14
N SER A 388 -11.63 -9.41 8.42
CA SER A 388 -11.84 -8.15 7.70
C SER A 388 -10.85 -7.09 8.17
N SER A 389 -9.96 -6.65 7.28
CA SER A 389 -9.02 -5.54 7.54
C SER A 389 -9.74 -4.22 7.82
N GLU A 390 -10.88 -3.97 7.19
CA GLU A 390 -11.67 -2.75 7.36
C GLU A 390 -12.22 -2.66 8.79
N LYS A 391 -12.94 -3.70 9.24
CA LYS A 391 -13.53 -3.74 10.59
C LYS A 391 -12.46 -3.71 11.68
N LEU A 392 -11.33 -4.41 11.43
CA LEU A 392 -10.20 -4.39 12.37
C LEU A 392 -9.59 -2.99 12.44
N PHE A 393 -9.40 -2.30 11.31
CA PHE A 393 -8.86 -0.94 11.30
C PHE A 393 -9.79 0.05 12.00
N ASP A 394 -11.09 -0.07 11.81
CA ASP A 394 -12.06 0.80 12.52
C ASP A 394 -11.91 0.66 14.03
N ASP A 395 -11.82 -0.57 14.56
CA ASP A 395 -11.59 -0.81 15.98
C ASP A 395 -10.19 -0.32 16.43
N VAL A 396 -9.14 -0.47 15.62
CA VAL A 396 -7.80 0.11 15.89
C VAL A 396 -7.90 1.62 16.02
N ARG A 397 -8.54 2.28 15.05
CA ARG A 397 -8.72 3.73 15.05
C ARG A 397 -9.53 4.21 16.26
N ASP A 398 -10.62 3.55 16.59
CA ASP A 398 -11.47 3.92 17.71
C ASP A 398 -10.72 3.78 19.05
N GLN A 399 -9.92 2.73 19.21
CA GLN A 399 -9.06 2.57 20.39
C GLN A 399 -7.96 3.62 20.46
N LEU A 400 -7.32 3.99 19.31
CA LEU A 400 -6.33 5.07 19.26
C LEU A 400 -6.93 6.42 19.63
N VAL A 401 -8.16 6.72 19.19
CA VAL A 401 -8.88 7.95 19.58
C VAL A 401 -9.20 7.94 21.06
N ALA A 402 -9.69 6.82 21.60
CA ALA A 402 -9.96 6.69 23.04
C ALA A 402 -8.68 6.85 23.88
N TRP A 403 -7.57 6.22 23.46
CA TRP A 403 -6.27 6.37 24.10
C TRP A 403 -5.86 7.83 24.20
N ARG A 404 -5.90 8.56 23.07
CA ARG A 404 -5.51 9.98 23.03
C ARG A 404 -6.37 10.88 23.91
N VAL A 405 -7.67 10.56 24.06
CA VAL A 405 -8.59 11.32 24.94
C VAL A 405 -8.28 11.06 26.41
N MET A 406 -7.91 9.83 26.75
CA MET A 406 -7.73 9.40 28.14
C MET A 406 -6.33 9.57 28.68
N ILE A 407 -5.32 9.42 27.82
CA ILE A 407 -3.90 9.44 28.22
C ILE A 407 -3.22 10.66 27.59
N PRO A 408 -2.63 11.55 28.42
CA PRO A 408 -1.80 12.65 27.95
C PRO A 408 -0.64 12.16 27.09
N ILE A 409 -0.18 13.02 26.17
CA ILE A 409 0.81 12.61 25.18
C ILE A 409 2.18 12.31 25.79
N ASP A 410 2.60 13.11 26.77
CA ASP A 410 3.83 12.90 27.53
C ASP A 410 3.85 11.55 28.24
N GLN A 411 2.71 11.13 28.79
CA GLN A 411 2.56 9.80 29.40
C GLN A 411 2.56 8.69 28.35
N THR A 412 1.96 8.93 27.18
CA THR A 412 2.02 8.00 26.07
C THR A 412 3.47 7.85 25.57
N GLU A 413 4.19 8.96 25.40
CA GLU A 413 5.59 8.95 24.98
C GLU A 413 6.48 8.25 26.02
N ALA A 414 6.26 8.51 27.31
CA ALA A 414 6.98 7.83 28.39
C ALA A 414 6.73 6.32 28.43
N TYR A 415 5.47 5.89 28.23
CA TYR A 415 5.11 4.47 28.18
C TYR A 415 5.81 3.72 27.05
N PHE A 416 5.89 4.34 25.88
CA PHE A 416 6.56 3.76 24.70
C PHE A 416 8.03 4.18 24.58
N ALA A 417 8.64 4.83 25.58
CA ALA A 417 10.03 5.32 25.50
C ALA A 417 11.05 4.18 25.38
N THR A 418 10.85 3.09 26.10
CA THR A 418 11.73 1.93 26.07
C THR A 418 11.49 1.12 24.80
N LEU A 419 12.48 1.08 23.90
CA LEU A 419 12.40 0.24 22.71
C LEU A 419 12.54 -1.23 23.11
N MET A 420 11.65 -2.06 22.55
CA MET A 420 11.81 -3.52 22.58
C MET A 420 12.66 -3.98 21.40
N ASP A 421 13.48 -5.01 21.59
CA ASP A 421 14.05 -5.74 20.46
C ASP A 421 12.94 -6.46 19.66
N MET A 422 13.22 -6.85 18.45
CA MET A 422 12.20 -7.49 17.58
C MET A 422 11.62 -8.78 18.19
N PRO A 423 12.41 -9.71 18.78
CA PRO A 423 11.86 -10.86 19.48
C PRO A 423 10.99 -10.48 20.70
N GLY A 424 11.37 -9.47 21.46
CA GLY A 424 10.59 -8.93 22.57
C GLY A 424 9.24 -8.37 22.10
N LEU A 425 9.27 -7.56 21.07
CA LEU A 425 8.04 -7.01 20.46
C LEU A 425 7.12 -8.11 19.94
N THR A 426 7.66 -9.12 19.24
CA THR A 426 6.87 -10.26 18.76
C THR A 426 6.18 -10.99 19.91
N ARG A 427 6.91 -11.29 21.00
CA ARG A 427 6.32 -11.91 22.20
C ARG A 427 5.26 -11.03 22.84
N HIS A 428 5.52 -9.73 22.93
CA HIS A 428 4.59 -8.77 23.51
C HIS A 428 3.29 -8.68 22.69
N LEU A 429 3.38 -8.50 21.37
CA LEU A 429 2.20 -8.48 20.48
C LEU A 429 1.40 -9.79 20.57
N THR A 430 2.08 -10.93 20.61
CA THR A 430 1.42 -12.24 20.79
C THR A 430 0.64 -12.27 22.11
N ALA A 431 1.22 -11.80 23.21
CA ALA A 431 0.60 -11.83 24.52
C ALA A 431 -0.62 -10.88 24.60
N ILE A 432 -0.49 -9.62 24.16
CA ILE A 432 -1.58 -8.64 24.28
C ILE A 432 -2.72 -8.88 23.30
N LEU A 433 -2.46 -9.51 22.15
CA LEU A 433 -3.48 -9.82 21.15
C LEU A 433 -4.09 -11.23 21.32
N ALA A 434 -3.59 -12.05 22.25
CA ALA A 434 -4.07 -13.41 22.47
C ALA A 434 -5.58 -13.54 22.71
N GLN A 435 -6.20 -12.53 23.33
CA GLN A 435 -7.62 -12.49 23.64
C GLN A 435 -8.37 -11.35 22.92
N ALA A 436 -7.73 -10.73 21.92
CA ALA A 436 -8.28 -9.56 21.25
C ALA A 436 -9.38 -9.90 20.22
N TRP A 437 -9.55 -11.19 19.87
CA TRP A 437 -10.49 -11.60 18.84
C TRP A 437 -11.92 -11.12 19.10
N ARG A 438 -12.54 -10.57 18.04
CA ARG A 438 -13.95 -10.21 18.03
C ARG A 438 -14.68 -10.87 16.86
N PRO A 439 -15.86 -11.51 17.09
CA PRO A 439 -16.65 -12.11 16.00
C PRO A 439 -17.05 -11.12 14.91
N THR A 440 -17.17 -9.83 15.26
CA THR A 440 -17.46 -8.73 14.32
C THR A 440 -16.41 -8.60 13.22
N TRP A 441 -15.15 -9.02 13.45
CA TRP A 441 -14.09 -8.98 12.45
C TRP A 441 -14.19 -10.09 11.41
N THR A 442 -15.11 -11.02 11.57
CA THR A 442 -15.34 -12.03 10.54
C THR A 442 -15.76 -11.36 9.22
N LYS A 443 -15.09 -11.74 8.15
CA LYS A 443 -15.38 -11.24 6.81
C LYS A 443 -16.75 -11.71 6.37
N SER A 444 -17.59 -10.80 5.92
CA SER A 444 -18.89 -11.16 5.34
C SER A 444 -18.67 -11.89 4.02
N PRO A 445 -19.46 -12.95 3.71
CA PRO A 445 -19.40 -13.59 2.42
C PRO A 445 -19.66 -12.56 1.29
N PRO A 446 -19.02 -12.71 0.13
CA PRO A 446 -19.23 -11.79 -0.98
C PRO A 446 -20.72 -11.80 -1.37
N GLN A 447 -21.33 -10.62 -1.35
CA GLN A 447 -22.68 -10.49 -1.90
C GLN A 447 -22.61 -10.63 -3.42
N PRO A 448 -23.56 -11.33 -4.05
CA PRO A 448 -23.62 -11.40 -5.51
C PRO A 448 -23.77 -9.98 -6.04
N HIS A 449 -22.75 -9.53 -6.77
CA HIS A 449 -22.78 -8.21 -7.39
C HIS A 449 -23.90 -8.16 -8.43
N ARG A 450 -24.95 -7.41 -8.13
CA ARG A 450 -25.92 -7.00 -9.13
C ARG A 450 -25.15 -6.13 -10.12
N ARG A 451 -24.91 -6.63 -11.33
CA ARG A 451 -24.28 -5.85 -12.43
C ARG A 451 -25.12 -4.60 -12.65
N VAL A 452 -24.68 -3.49 -12.09
CA VAL A 452 -25.13 -2.16 -12.51
C VAL A 452 -24.31 -1.83 -13.74
N GLU A 453 -24.93 -1.78 -14.91
CA GLU A 453 -24.30 -1.24 -16.10
C GLU A 453 -23.98 0.24 -15.86
N HIS A 454 -22.79 0.51 -15.36
CA HIS A 454 -22.27 1.87 -15.32
C HIS A 454 -21.97 2.28 -16.77
N LYS A 455 -22.89 2.99 -17.41
CA LYS A 455 -22.57 3.80 -18.58
C LYS A 455 -21.43 4.74 -18.17
N SER A 456 -20.23 4.39 -18.60
CA SER A 456 -19.03 5.19 -18.40
C SER A 456 -19.20 6.52 -19.15
N THR A 457 -19.76 7.52 -18.48
CA THR A 457 -19.55 8.88 -18.90
C THR A 457 -18.07 9.18 -18.71
N ARG A 458 -17.33 9.31 -19.79
CA ARG A 458 -15.92 9.76 -19.79
C ARG A 458 -15.86 11.11 -19.11
N ARG A 459 -15.65 11.11 -17.78
CA ARG A 459 -15.29 12.34 -17.08
C ARG A 459 -13.87 12.67 -17.48
N THR A 460 -13.70 13.77 -18.21
CA THR A 460 -12.38 14.34 -18.49
C THR A 460 -11.73 14.72 -17.15
N HIS A 461 -10.59 14.11 -16.86
CA HIS A 461 -9.77 14.46 -15.71
C HIS A 461 -8.55 15.22 -16.23
N ALA A 462 -8.13 16.25 -15.52
CA ALA A 462 -6.92 17.01 -15.85
C ALA A 462 -5.82 16.76 -14.82
N SER A 463 -4.58 16.65 -15.27
CA SER A 463 -3.43 16.51 -14.38
C SER A 463 -3.16 17.84 -13.67
N LEU A 464 -3.20 17.81 -12.34
CA LEU A 464 -2.88 18.95 -11.49
C LEU A 464 -1.46 19.46 -11.75
N GLN A 465 -0.49 18.54 -11.90
CA GLN A 465 0.92 18.88 -12.13
C GLN A 465 1.08 19.73 -13.39
N ARG A 466 0.48 19.31 -14.50
CA ARG A 466 0.55 20.05 -15.77
C ARG A 466 -0.06 21.45 -15.67
N ILE A 467 -1.19 21.58 -14.94
CA ILE A 467 -1.79 22.89 -14.73
C ILE A 467 -0.87 23.80 -13.90
N LEU A 468 -0.23 23.27 -12.86
CA LEU A 468 0.67 24.04 -12.01
C LEU A 468 1.95 24.47 -12.75
N GLU A 469 2.49 23.63 -13.64
CA GLU A 469 3.65 23.94 -14.46
C GLU A 469 3.38 25.11 -15.43
N VAL A 470 2.22 25.12 -16.08
CA VAL A 470 1.80 26.21 -16.97
C VAL A 470 1.67 27.55 -16.22
N HIS A 471 1.30 27.52 -14.94
CA HIS A 471 1.11 28.72 -14.12
C HIS A 471 2.32 29.12 -13.28
N GLN A 472 3.45 28.42 -13.39
CA GLN A 472 4.70 28.89 -12.78
C GLN A 472 5.20 30.10 -13.54
N PRO A 473 5.48 31.24 -12.88
CA PRO A 473 6.09 32.38 -13.58
C PRO A 473 7.43 31.95 -14.13
N THR A 474 7.59 32.09 -15.43
CA THR A 474 8.86 31.89 -16.13
C THR A 474 9.87 32.85 -15.52
N THR A 475 10.68 32.43 -14.59
CA THR A 475 11.84 33.19 -14.13
C THR A 475 12.81 33.23 -15.33
N LYS A 476 12.68 34.25 -16.16
CA LYS A 476 13.67 34.63 -17.15
C LYS A 476 14.97 34.89 -16.39
N ARG A 477 15.86 33.95 -16.47
CA ARG A 477 17.26 34.12 -16.08
C ARG A 477 17.86 35.14 -17.03
N THR A 478 17.74 36.42 -16.69
CA THR A 478 18.53 37.47 -17.33
C THR A 478 19.98 37.16 -17.05
N ARG A 479 20.66 36.56 -18.04
CA ARG A 479 22.11 36.55 -18.07
C ARG A 479 22.56 38.01 -18.16
N ARG A 480 22.99 38.60 -17.06
CA ARG A 480 23.89 39.74 -17.12
C ARG A 480 25.15 39.27 -17.80
N LYS A 481 25.40 39.81 -19.03
CA LYS A 481 26.73 39.89 -19.61
C LYS A 481 27.48 40.92 -18.81
N GLU A 482 28.52 40.55 -18.17
CA GLU A 482 29.73 41.34 -17.93
C GLU A 482 30.91 40.39 -18.19
#